data_ebbbc9f71fb8c445f00ce591736fd8f0
#
_entry.id   ebbbc9f71fb8c445f00ce591736fd8f0
#
_cell.length_a   1.000
_cell.length_b   1.000
_cell.length_c   1.000
_cell.angle_alpha   90.00
_cell.angle_beta   90.00
_cell.angle_gamma   90.00
#
_symmetry.space_group_name_H-M   'P 1'
#
loop_
_entity.id
_entity.type
_entity.pdbx_description
1 polymer ?
#
loop_
_entity_poly.entity_id
_entity_poly.type
_entity_poly.pdbx_seq_one_letter_code
_entity_poly.pdbx_strand_id
1 'polypeptide(L)'
;EMCIRDSFKQSVNGDLNTILTIGMFGFLGNFTIQLPLWLIFIDVVVLALIFLQSQKDFMTKGYTVMSRYLFLVQVIAVVSIMYLQWTPIVLGKGAMISVGAQGRYFTPFLILLLPTVANLGTLDIKDRVVNRMMVGTLVANFLVSLYLMVPFYWNVLG
;
A
#
# COMPACT_ATOMS: atom_id res chain seq x y z
N GLU A 1 -15.61 -27.84 9.31
CA GLU A 1 -15.33 -27.08 8.06
C GLU A 1 -15.37 -25.59 8.38
N MET A 2 -14.24 -25.07 8.81
CA MET A 2 -14.13 -23.62 8.97
C MET A 2 -13.86 -23.00 7.62
N CYS A 3 -14.76 -22.11 7.23
CA CYS A 3 -14.86 -21.58 5.88
C CYS A 3 -13.70 -20.63 5.60
N ILE A 4 -13.00 -20.80 4.46
CA ILE A 4 -12.01 -19.87 3.89
C ILE A 4 -12.51 -18.40 3.98
N ARG A 5 -13.83 -18.20 3.92
CA ARG A 5 -14.50 -16.92 4.10
C ARG A 5 -14.29 -16.29 5.49
N ASP A 6 -14.24 -17.09 6.55
CA ASP A 6 -14.08 -16.58 7.91
C ASP A 6 -12.61 -16.26 8.22
N SER A 7 -11.68 -17.05 7.66
CA SER A 7 -10.25 -16.74 7.65
C SER A 7 -9.95 -15.44 6.92
N PHE A 8 -10.57 -15.23 5.76
CA PHE A 8 -10.41 -14.00 4.99
C PHE A 8 -10.97 -12.79 5.74
N LYS A 9 -12.17 -12.90 6.33
CA LYS A 9 -12.74 -11.84 7.17
C LYS A 9 -11.88 -11.48 8.37
N GLN A 10 -11.31 -12.47 9.04
CA GLN A 10 -10.50 -12.25 10.22
C GLN A 10 -9.13 -11.66 9.89
N SER A 11 -8.52 -12.08 8.77
CA SER A 11 -7.31 -11.47 8.22
C SER A 11 -7.55 -10.03 7.76
N VAL A 12 -8.71 -9.75 7.16
CA VAL A 12 -9.10 -8.41 6.72
C VAL A 12 -9.37 -7.48 7.91
N ASN A 13 -10.05 -7.93 8.97
CA ASN A 13 -10.37 -7.08 10.12
C ASN A 13 -9.16 -6.84 11.06
N GLY A 14 -8.26 -7.81 11.22
CA GLY A 14 -7.08 -7.67 12.08
C GLY A 14 -5.93 -6.93 11.41
N ASP A 15 -5.65 -7.26 10.16
CA ASP A 15 -4.45 -6.83 9.45
C ASP A 15 -4.72 -5.71 8.44
N LEU A 16 -5.97 -5.40 8.09
CA LEU A 16 -6.26 -4.42 7.04
C LEU A 16 -5.76 -3.03 7.40
N ASN A 17 -5.79 -2.67 8.67
CA ASN A 17 -5.23 -1.41 9.16
C ASN A 17 -3.71 -1.38 9.04
N THR A 18 -3.05 -2.51 9.26
CA THR A 18 -1.59 -2.63 9.18
C THR A 18 -1.13 -2.90 7.74
N ILE A 19 -1.93 -3.65 6.96
CA ILE A 19 -1.59 -4.07 5.60
C ILE A 19 -1.83 -2.95 4.58
N LEU A 20 -2.99 -2.29 4.61
CA LEU A 20 -3.40 -1.40 3.51
C LEU A 20 -2.94 0.04 3.68
N THR A 21 -2.82 0.55 4.90
CA THR A 21 -2.42 1.96 5.10
C THR A 21 -1.02 2.09 5.66
N ILE A 22 -0.81 1.59 6.86
CA ILE A 22 0.48 1.72 7.55
C ILE A 22 1.53 0.83 6.89
N GLY A 23 1.14 -0.39 6.48
CA GLY A 23 2.06 -1.34 5.85
C GLY A 23 2.53 -0.98 4.44
N MET A 24 1.75 -0.18 3.68
CA MET A 24 2.13 0.25 2.32
C MET A 24 3.21 1.32 2.34
N PHE A 25 3.13 2.26 3.27
CA PHE A 25 3.95 3.46 3.28
C PHE A 25 4.73 3.65 4.57
N GLY A 26 4.42 2.91 5.62
CA GLY A 26 4.78 3.24 6.98
C GLY A 26 5.89 2.43 7.63
N PHE A 27 6.40 1.36 7.00
CA PHE A 27 7.44 0.54 7.59
C PHE A 27 8.70 0.47 6.74
N LEU A 28 9.84 0.73 7.39
CA LEU A 28 11.17 0.55 6.83
C LEU A 28 11.84 -0.70 7.42
N GLY A 29 12.72 -1.32 6.62
CA GLY A 29 13.41 -2.54 7.03
C GLY A 29 12.46 -3.73 7.20
N ASN A 30 12.72 -4.55 8.20
CA ASN A 30 11.93 -5.74 8.50
C ASN A 30 10.82 -5.45 9.53
N PHE A 31 10.00 -4.41 9.32
CA PHE A 31 8.97 -3.88 10.24
C PHE A 31 9.50 -3.35 11.58
N THR A 32 10.79 -3.04 11.65
CA THR A 32 11.42 -2.55 12.87
C THR A 32 11.30 -1.04 13.05
N ILE A 33 11.21 -0.30 11.96
CA ILE A 33 11.16 1.16 11.98
C ILE A 33 9.84 1.62 11.36
N GLN A 34 8.99 2.25 12.17
CA GLN A 34 7.74 2.85 11.70
C GLN A 34 7.96 4.31 11.33
N LEU A 35 7.52 4.70 10.14
CA LEU A 35 7.48 6.10 9.72
C LEU A 35 6.43 6.88 10.54
N PRO A 36 6.66 8.18 10.79
CA PRO A 36 5.70 9.03 11.46
C PRO A 36 4.35 9.07 10.72
N LEU A 37 3.24 8.96 11.43
CA LEU A 37 1.90 8.94 10.84
C LEU A 37 1.59 10.18 9.99
N TRP A 38 2.11 11.34 10.37
CA TRP A 38 1.93 12.57 9.58
C TRP A 38 2.57 12.48 8.19
N LEU A 39 3.70 11.77 8.05
CA LEU A 39 4.37 11.58 6.77
C LEU A 39 3.56 10.63 5.89
N ILE A 40 3.09 9.52 6.44
CA ILE A 40 2.20 8.57 5.75
C ILE A 40 0.93 9.29 5.26
N PHE A 41 0.36 10.16 6.09
CA PHE A 41 -0.82 10.95 5.69
C PHE A 41 -0.50 11.87 4.50
N ILE A 42 0.64 12.55 4.52
CA ILE A 42 1.09 13.39 3.40
C ILE A 42 1.26 12.55 2.13
N ASP A 43 1.88 11.37 2.22
CA ASP A 43 2.08 10.46 1.07
C ASP A 43 0.75 10.06 0.44
N VAL A 44 -0.22 9.68 1.27
CA VAL A 44 -1.56 9.30 0.80
C VAL A 44 -2.27 10.49 0.14
N VAL A 45 -2.18 11.68 0.73
CA VAL A 45 -2.78 12.91 0.16
C VAL A 45 -2.14 13.25 -1.18
N VAL A 46 -0.81 13.24 -1.26
CA VAL A 46 -0.09 13.56 -2.51
C VAL A 46 -0.41 12.52 -3.59
N LEU A 47 -0.46 11.23 -3.24
CA LEU A 47 -0.86 10.18 -4.17
C LEU A 47 -2.30 10.38 -4.67
N ALA A 48 -3.23 10.72 -3.78
CA ALA A 48 -4.61 11.02 -4.15
C ALA A 48 -4.69 12.24 -5.08
N LEU A 49 -3.92 13.30 -4.82
CA LEU A 49 -3.86 14.47 -5.69
C LEU A 49 -3.33 14.14 -7.09
N ILE A 50 -2.27 13.31 -7.18
CA ILE A 50 -1.73 12.83 -8.46
C ILE A 50 -2.81 12.05 -9.22
N PHE A 51 -3.56 11.20 -8.53
CA PHE A 51 -4.62 10.40 -9.14
C PHE A 51 -5.80 11.25 -9.62
N LEU A 52 -6.19 12.28 -8.86
CA LEU A 52 -7.28 13.20 -9.21
C LEU A 52 -6.89 14.18 -10.32
N GLN A 53 -5.60 14.50 -10.46
CA GLN A 53 -5.09 15.33 -11.55
C GLN A 53 -5.00 14.60 -12.88
N SER A 54 -5.06 13.27 -12.87
CA SER A 54 -4.90 12.45 -14.08
C SER A 54 -5.90 12.84 -15.18
N GLN A 55 -5.37 12.99 -16.38
CA GLN A 55 -6.15 13.40 -17.56
C GLN A 55 -7.19 12.33 -17.93
N LYS A 56 -8.43 12.76 -18.09
CA LYS A 56 -9.57 11.88 -18.44
C LYS A 56 -9.48 11.24 -19.82
N ASP A 57 -8.69 11.80 -20.72
CA ASP A 57 -8.73 11.48 -22.16
C ASP A 57 -8.27 10.06 -22.49
N PHE A 58 -7.50 9.43 -21.60
CA PHE A 58 -7.01 8.06 -21.78
C PHE A 58 -7.87 6.98 -21.12
N MET A 59 -8.91 7.36 -20.35
CA MET A 59 -9.61 6.42 -19.48
C MET A 59 -10.96 5.99 -20.04
N THR A 60 -10.93 4.97 -20.91
CA THR A 60 -12.16 4.32 -21.37
C THR A 60 -12.82 3.52 -20.23
N LYS A 61 -14.17 3.37 -20.28
CA LYS A 61 -14.90 2.55 -19.31
C LYS A 61 -14.35 1.10 -19.21
N GLY A 62 -13.98 0.52 -20.35
CA GLY A 62 -13.39 -0.82 -20.42
C GLY A 62 -12.05 -0.89 -19.68
N TYR A 63 -11.19 0.10 -19.86
CA TYR A 63 -9.91 0.17 -19.14
C TYR A 63 -10.10 0.27 -17.63
N THR A 64 -11.04 1.08 -17.16
CA THR A 64 -11.36 1.21 -15.73
C THR A 64 -11.86 -0.11 -15.13
N VAL A 65 -12.76 -0.80 -15.82
CA VAL A 65 -13.28 -2.10 -15.34
C VAL A 65 -12.16 -3.14 -15.27
N MET A 66 -11.35 -3.22 -16.33
CA MET A 66 -10.22 -4.16 -16.38
C MET A 66 -9.18 -3.87 -15.31
N SER A 67 -8.87 -2.61 -15.08
CA SER A 67 -7.92 -2.18 -14.04
C SER A 67 -8.39 -2.56 -12.64
N ARG A 68 -9.68 -2.37 -12.32
CA ARG A 68 -10.28 -2.83 -11.06
C ARG A 68 -10.20 -4.33 -10.89
N TYR A 69 -10.52 -5.07 -11.96
CA TYR A 69 -10.46 -6.53 -11.94
C TYR A 69 -9.03 -7.02 -11.68
N LEU A 70 -8.05 -6.48 -12.39
CA LEU A 70 -6.63 -6.81 -12.20
C LEU A 70 -6.16 -6.51 -10.77
N PHE A 71 -6.56 -5.37 -10.20
CA PHE A 71 -6.24 -5.04 -8.81
C PHE A 71 -6.82 -6.07 -7.83
N LEU A 72 -8.09 -6.44 -7.99
CA LEU A 72 -8.73 -7.47 -7.15
C LEU A 72 -8.06 -8.83 -7.28
N VAL A 73 -7.76 -9.25 -8.51
CA VAL A 73 -7.03 -10.52 -8.77
C VAL A 73 -5.67 -10.50 -8.09
N GLN A 74 -4.96 -9.38 -8.17
CA GLN A 74 -3.65 -9.23 -7.51
C GLN A 74 -3.74 -9.34 -5.99
N VAL A 75 -4.73 -8.70 -5.37
CA VAL A 75 -4.96 -8.78 -3.92
C VAL A 75 -5.22 -10.23 -3.52
N ILE A 76 -6.13 -10.91 -4.23
CA ILE A 76 -6.46 -12.30 -3.96
C ILE A 76 -5.23 -13.21 -4.16
N ALA A 77 -4.45 -12.99 -5.23
CA ALA A 77 -3.27 -13.77 -5.52
C ALA A 77 -2.21 -13.64 -4.42
N VAL A 78 -1.89 -12.42 -3.99
CA VAL A 78 -0.91 -12.18 -2.92
C VAL A 78 -1.34 -12.85 -1.62
N VAL A 79 -2.58 -12.64 -1.19
CA VAL A 79 -3.11 -13.23 0.05
C VAL A 79 -3.12 -14.76 -0.04
N SER A 80 -3.52 -15.32 -1.19
CA SER A 80 -3.56 -16.77 -1.41
C SER A 80 -2.17 -17.40 -1.38
N ILE A 81 -1.19 -16.79 -2.05
CA ILE A 81 0.19 -17.28 -2.06
C ILE A 81 0.78 -17.23 -0.64
N MET A 82 0.56 -16.16 0.10
CA MET A 82 1.02 -16.05 1.48
C MET A 82 0.33 -17.07 2.40
N TYR A 83 -0.97 -17.31 2.20
CA TYR A 83 -1.69 -18.34 2.93
C TYR A 83 -1.14 -19.74 2.66
N LEU A 84 -0.84 -20.07 1.42
CA LEU A 84 -0.37 -21.39 1.03
C LEU A 84 1.09 -21.66 1.40
N GLN A 85 1.96 -20.66 1.28
CA GLN A 85 3.40 -20.85 1.44
C GLN A 85 3.91 -20.44 2.82
N TRP A 86 3.50 -19.27 3.31
CA TRP A 86 4.08 -18.69 4.52
C TRP A 86 3.31 -19.04 5.79
N THR A 87 1.98 -18.98 5.73
CA THR A 87 1.13 -19.24 6.90
C THR A 87 1.35 -20.63 7.53
N PRO A 88 1.49 -21.73 6.76
CA PRO A 88 1.74 -23.05 7.32
C PRO A 88 3.09 -23.18 8.04
N ILE A 89 4.08 -22.37 7.64
CA ILE A 89 5.41 -22.36 8.25
C ILE A 89 5.36 -21.65 9.61
N VAL A 90 4.60 -20.56 9.72
CA VAL A 90 4.56 -19.70 10.92
C VAL A 90 3.52 -20.18 11.94
N LEU A 91 2.32 -20.52 11.49
CA LEU A 91 1.17 -20.85 12.36
C LEU A 91 0.76 -22.33 12.30
N GLY A 92 1.39 -23.14 11.45
CA GLY A 92 0.99 -24.53 11.24
C GLY A 92 -0.09 -24.70 10.18
N LYS A 93 -0.32 -25.97 9.80
CA LYS A 93 -1.33 -26.34 8.80
C LYS A 93 -2.73 -26.12 9.35
N GLY A 94 -3.61 -25.49 8.58
CA GLY A 94 -5.01 -25.25 8.94
C GLY A 94 -5.24 -23.97 9.76
N ALA A 95 -4.26 -23.05 9.76
CA ALA A 95 -4.43 -21.75 10.41
C ALA A 95 -5.61 -20.96 9.81
N MET A 96 -6.35 -20.26 10.69
CA MET A 96 -7.53 -19.49 10.31
C MET A 96 -7.19 -18.12 9.71
N ILE A 97 -5.95 -17.66 9.86
CA ILE A 97 -5.51 -16.31 9.52
C ILE A 97 -4.35 -16.43 8.54
N SER A 98 -4.36 -15.64 7.47
CA SER A 98 -3.22 -15.51 6.58
C SER A 98 -2.21 -14.56 7.19
N VAL A 99 -0.97 -15.03 7.38
CA VAL A 99 0.14 -14.23 7.91
C VAL A 99 1.17 -13.98 6.82
N GLY A 100 1.83 -12.83 6.87
CA GLY A 100 2.94 -12.49 5.96
C GLY A 100 2.57 -11.62 4.76
N ALA A 101 1.28 -11.42 4.48
CA ALA A 101 0.88 -10.44 3.48
C ALA A 101 1.20 -9.02 3.99
N GLN A 102 2.12 -8.35 3.30
CA GLN A 102 2.61 -7.03 3.68
C GLN A 102 2.08 -5.98 2.71
N GLY A 103 1.71 -4.80 3.20
CA GLY A 103 1.17 -3.71 2.38
C GLY A 103 2.08 -3.32 1.21
N ARG A 104 3.39 -3.40 1.38
CA ARG A 104 4.38 -3.11 0.32
C ARG A 104 4.22 -3.97 -0.94
N TYR A 105 3.63 -5.16 -0.85
CA TYR A 105 3.36 -6.00 -2.03
C TYR A 105 2.25 -5.42 -2.91
N PHE A 106 1.40 -4.55 -2.35
CA PHE A 106 0.31 -3.90 -3.07
C PHE A 106 0.70 -2.54 -3.65
N THR A 107 1.77 -1.92 -3.13
CA THR A 107 2.21 -0.58 -3.55
C THR A 107 2.40 -0.45 -5.07
N PRO A 108 3.06 -1.38 -5.79
CA PRO A 108 3.23 -1.27 -7.24
C PRO A 108 1.90 -1.32 -8.01
N PHE A 109 0.87 -1.94 -7.42
CA PHE A 109 -0.44 -2.11 -8.04
C PHE A 109 -1.42 -0.98 -7.75
N LEU A 110 -1.05 -0.01 -6.90
CA LEU A 110 -1.87 1.17 -6.64
C LEU A 110 -2.16 1.96 -7.93
N ILE A 111 -1.26 1.90 -8.90
CA ILE A 111 -1.46 2.53 -10.21
C ILE A 111 -2.72 2.00 -10.92
N LEU A 112 -3.12 0.76 -10.64
CA LEU A 112 -4.34 0.17 -11.20
C LEU A 112 -5.62 0.79 -10.61
N LEU A 113 -5.53 1.50 -9.49
CA LEU A 113 -6.64 2.25 -8.91
C LEU A 113 -6.82 3.63 -9.52
N LEU A 114 -5.79 4.14 -10.23
CA LEU A 114 -5.82 5.46 -10.88
C LEU A 114 -7.07 5.69 -11.74
N PRO A 115 -7.49 4.79 -12.65
CA PRO A 115 -8.69 5.01 -13.45
C PRO A 115 -9.97 5.06 -12.61
N THR A 116 -9.96 4.36 -11.46
CA THR A 116 -11.11 4.38 -10.54
C THR A 116 -11.23 5.72 -9.83
N VAL A 117 -10.12 6.24 -9.31
CA VAL A 117 -10.07 7.53 -8.60
C VAL A 117 -10.35 8.67 -9.57
N ALA A 118 -9.79 8.65 -10.78
CA ALA A 118 -10.03 9.65 -11.81
C ALA A 118 -11.51 9.75 -12.24
N ASN A 119 -12.28 8.65 -12.11
CA ASN A 119 -13.72 8.66 -12.37
C ASN A 119 -14.55 9.27 -11.22
N LEU A 120 -14.00 9.38 -10.01
CA LEU A 120 -14.69 10.03 -8.87
C LEU A 120 -14.70 11.56 -8.99
N GLY A 121 -13.74 12.12 -9.65
CA GLY A 121 -13.62 13.56 -9.87
C GLY A 121 -12.28 13.93 -10.45
N THR A 122 -12.15 15.13 -10.98
CA THR A 122 -10.88 15.71 -11.43
C THR A 122 -10.70 17.04 -10.72
N LEU A 123 -9.51 17.25 -10.18
CA LEU A 123 -9.10 18.54 -9.65
C LEU A 123 -8.23 19.24 -10.70
N ASP A 124 -8.62 20.48 -11.05
CA ASP A 124 -7.81 21.31 -11.93
C ASP A 124 -6.73 22.03 -11.11
N ILE A 125 -5.68 21.28 -10.82
CA ILE A 125 -4.51 21.79 -10.09
C ILE A 125 -3.37 21.96 -11.11
N LYS A 126 -2.67 23.09 -11.04
CA LYS A 126 -1.51 23.33 -11.92
C LYS A 126 -0.45 22.25 -11.72
N ASP A 127 0.00 21.63 -12.80
CA ASP A 127 1.05 20.57 -12.81
C ASP A 127 2.28 20.94 -11.98
N ARG A 128 2.67 22.25 -12.06
CA ARG A 128 3.81 22.74 -11.30
C ARG A 128 3.64 22.60 -9.78
N VAL A 129 2.41 22.72 -9.27
CA VAL A 129 2.13 22.58 -7.83
C VAL A 129 2.24 21.12 -7.43
N VAL A 130 1.59 20.24 -8.17
CA VAL A 130 1.62 18.79 -7.90
C VAL A 130 3.04 18.24 -7.99
N ASN A 131 3.79 18.62 -9.03
CA ASN A 131 5.19 18.21 -9.17
C ASN A 131 6.06 18.70 -8.00
N ARG A 132 5.85 19.93 -7.52
CA ARG A 132 6.59 20.43 -6.33
C ARG A 132 6.22 19.68 -5.06
N MET A 133 4.94 19.37 -4.87
CA MET A 133 4.49 18.56 -3.74
C MET A 133 5.09 17.16 -3.79
N MET A 134 5.06 16.51 -4.96
CA MET A 134 5.66 15.19 -5.15
C MET A 134 7.16 15.19 -4.82
N VAL A 135 7.93 16.12 -5.37
CA VAL A 135 9.37 16.23 -5.09
C VAL A 135 9.61 16.54 -3.61
N GLY A 136 8.85 17.47 -3.02
CA GLY A 136 8.94 17.79 -1.59
C GLY A 136 8.69 16.59 -0.69
N THR A 137 7.66 15.79 -1.02
CA THR A 137 7.31 14.56 -0.29
C THR A 137 8.40 13.50 -0.43
N LEU A 138 8.95 13.30 -1.63
CA LEU A 138 10.07 12.38 -1.83
C LEU A 138 11.30 12.77 -1.02
N VAL A 139 11.66 14.06 -1.01
CA VAL A 139 12.78 14.57 -0.20
C VAL A 139 12.50 14.41 1.29
N ALA A 140 11.29 14.73 1.75
CA ALA A 140 10.90 14.56 3.15
C ALA A 140 10.98 13.08 3.58
N ASN A 141 10.45 12.16 2.77
CA ASN A 141 10.54 10.72 3.01
C ASN A 141 12.00 10.25 3.11
N PHE A 142 12.84 10.69 2.18
CA PHE A 142 14.26 10.35 2.20
C PHE A 142 14.97 10.84 3.47
N LEU A 143 14.78 12.12 3.84
CA LEU A 143 15.42 12.70 5.02
C LEU A 143 14.92 12.06 6.33
N VAL A 144 13.61 11.84 6.46
CA VAL A 144 13.04 11.19 7.65
C VAL A 144 13.50 9.74 7.73
N SER A 145 13.54 9.02 6.59
CA SER A 145 14.05 7.65 6.55
C SER A 145 15.51 7.56 6.99
N LEU A 146 16.37 8.47 6.51
CA LEU A 146 17.76 8.56 6.94
C LEU A 146 17.85 8.85 8.44
N TYR A 147 17.10 9.85 8.91
CA TYR A 147 17.08 10.23 10.32
C TYR A 147 16.69 9.07 11.24
N LEU A 148 15.77 8.22 10.83
CA LEU A 148 15.33 7.06 11.61
C LEU A 148 16.27 5.86 11.48
N MET A 149 16.78 5.60 10.27
CA MET A 149 17.61 4.43 10.00
C MET A 149 19.04 4.57 10.59
N VAL A 150 19.66 5.73 10.47
CA VAL A 150 21.05 5.94 10.91
C VAL A 150 21.22 5.64 12.40
N PRO A 151 20.44 6.21 13.34
CA PRO A 151 20.58 5.89 14.75
C PRO A 151 20.26 4.42 15.06
N PHE A 152 19.25 3.84 14.39
CA PHE A 152 18.84 2.46 14.60
C PHE A 152 19.98 1.49 14.30
N TYR A 153 20.60 1.61 13.12
CA TYR A 153 21.70 0.73 12.73
C TYR A 153 23.01 1.06 13.47
N TRP A 154 23.25 2.32 13.80
CA TRP A 154 24.44 2.70 14.55
C TRP A 154 24.43 2.15 15.98
N ASN A 155 23.29 2.17 16.65
CA ASN A 155 23.15 1.61 18.01
C ASN A 155 23.17 0.07 18.02
N VAL A 156 22.90 -0.60 16.89
CA VAL A 156 22.97 -2.07 16.80
C VAL A 156 24.41 -2.54 16.51
N LEU A 157 25.25 -1.68 15.93
CA LEU A 157 26.65 -1.99 15.56
C LEU A 157 27.66 -1.55 16.61
N GLY A 158 27.26 -0.80 17.65
CA GLY A 158 28.05 -0.38 18.78
C GLY A 158 27.69 -1.11 20.05
#